data_f68afa7bec16ae6529d805875248306c
#
_entry.id   f68afa7bec16ae6529d805875248306c
#
_cell.length_a   1.000
_cell.length_b   1.000
_cell.length_c   1.000
_cell.angle_alpha   90.00
_cell.angle_beta   90.00
_cell.angle_gamma   90.00
#
_symmetry.space_group_name_H-M   'P 1'
#
loop_
_entity.id
_entity.type
_entity.pdbx_description
1 polymer ?
#
loop_
_entity_poly.entity_id
_entity_poly.type
_entity_poly.pdbx_seq_one_letter_code
_entity_poly.pdbx_strand_id
1 'polypeptide(L)'
;MIYNILLIFLSILFIGHGFCDFIPLLQTLNLRFLGLYILIIAINIYLHLITPSISTLIFALVSSIHFSGDFYPRNEVKLPGIGFYVLGLPAMSKTLEFKNFLIELNITYPDLFLNILIIGGLTSLLEPFLKQDHNIFPVFIFSYTLLIYVFGLMGIFYYMVFYHLPVSLYELIEKYNPNIVINTWIIGSIISGLLIGILINLKYIDEIYDNKNIVIGGVFGLLNAHSMTTLIWRNI
;
A
#
# COMPACT_ATOMS: atom_id res chain seq x y z
N MET A 1 8.95 5.84 22.48
CA MET A 1 8.83 4.38 22.75
C MET A 1 7.46 3.83 22.34
N ILE A 2 6.36 4.31 22.91
CA ILE A 2 4.98 3.83 22.57
C ILE A 2 4.66 3.97 21.08
N TYR A 3 5.05 5.09 20.47
CA TYR A 3 4.84 5.36 19.05
C TYR A 3 5.52 4.33 18.13
N ASN A 4 6.76 3.93 18.43
CA ASN A 4 7.47 2.93 17.64
C ASN A 4 6.86 1.53 17.79
N ILE A 5 6.37 1.18 19.00
CA ILE A 5 5.69 -0.08 19.23
C ILE A 5 4.38 -0.14 18.44
N LEU A 6 3.62 0.95 18.43
CA LEU A 6 2.39 1.04 17.67
C LEU A 6 2.65 0.91 16.16
N LEU A 7 3.69 1.59 15.65
CA LEU A 7 4.08 1.50 14.25
C LEU A 7 4.45 0.07 13.85
N ILE A 8 5.26 -0.61 14.66
CA ILE A 8 5.63 -2.02 14.43
C ILE A 8 4.38 -2.89 14.41
N PHE A 9 3.48 -2.71 15.38
CA PHE A 9 2.24 -3.49 15.44
C PHE A 9 1.35 -3.26 14.20
N LEU A 10 1.15 -2.02 13.79
CA LEU A 10 0.38 -1.69 12.57
C LEU A 10 1.04 -2.28 11.32
N SER A 11 2.37 -2.23 11.24
CA SER A 11 3.12 -2.84 10.13
C SER A 11 2.94 -4.35 10.07
N ILE A 12 2.95 -5.04 11.21
CA ILE A 12 2.73 -6.49 11.29
C ILE A 12 1.34 -6.86 10.76
N LEU A 13 0.31 -6.14 11.18
CA LEU A 13 -1.06 -6.39 10.72
C LEU A 13 -1.21 -6.16 9.22
N PHE A 14 -0.58 -5.11 8.71
CA PHE A 14 -0.61 -4.77 7.29
C PHE A 14 0.16 -5.78 6.42
N ILE A 15 1.38 -6.16 6.83
CA ILE A 15 2.17 -7.16 6.10
C ILE A 15 1.45 -8.52 6.13
N GLY A 16 0.82 -8.87 7.26
CA GLY A 16 0.00 -10.09 7.37
C GLY A 16 -1.12 -10.17 6.35
N HIS A 17 -1.69 -9.01 5.95
CA HIS A 17 -2.69 -8.95 4.89
C HIS A 17 -2.12 -9.41 3.53
N GLY A 18 -0.88 -9.08 3.19
CA GLY A 18 -0.25 -9.53 1.95
C GLY A 18 -0.14 -11.05 1.83
N PHE A 19 -0.13 -11.80 2.94
CA PHE A 19 -0.18 -13.26 2.90
C PHE A 19 -1.52 -13.80 2.36
N CYS A 20 -2.58 -13.03 2.43
CA CYS A 20 -3.86 -13.43 1.85
C CYS A 20 -3.83 -13.53 0.32
N ASP A 21 -2.85 -12.94 -0.36
CA ASP A 21 -2.63 -13.09 -1.80
C ASP A 21 -2.31 -14.53 -2.19
N PHE A 22 -1.79 -15.32 -1.24
CA PHE A 22 -1.50 -16.73 -1.48
C PHE A 22 -2.72 -17.63 -1.40
N ILE A 23 -3.88 -17.14 -0.93
CA ILE A 23 -5.10 -17.96 -0.84
C ILE A 23 -5.52 -18.50 -2.20
N PRO A 24 -5.67 -17.71 -3.27
CA PRO A 24 -5.97 -18.23 -4.59
C PRO A 24 -4.84 -19.06 -5.18
N LEU A 25 -3.59 -18.66 -4.91
CA LEU A 25 -2.44 -19.46 -5.35
C LEU A 25 -2.52 -20.89 -4.78
N LEU A 26 -2.79 -21.00 -3.47
CA LEU A 26 -2.92 -22.30 -2.78
C LEU A 26 -4.13 -23.09 -3.26
N GLN A 27 -5.24 -22.43 -3.59
CA GLN A 27 -6.46 -23.09 -4.06
C GLN A 27 -6.38 -23.54 -5.52
N THR A 28 -5.70 -22.78 -6.37
CA THR A 28 -5.62 -23.06 -7.81
C THR A 28 -4.32 -23.74 -8.23
N LEU A 29 -3.31 -23.80 -7.32
CA LEU A 29 -1.93 -24.25 -7.61
C LEU A 29 -1.35 -23.61 -8.89
N ASN A 30 -1.72 -22.36 -9.14
CA ASN A 30 -1.33 -21.66 -10.36
C ASN A 30 0.11 -21.14 -10.27
N LEU A 31 1.07 -21.98 -10.69
CA LEU A 31 2.48 -21.62 -10.70
C LEU A 31 2.81 -20.42 -11.60
N ARG A 32 1.99 -20.15 -12.62
CA ARG A 32 2.16 -18.95 -13.48
C ARG A 32 1.92 -17.68 -12.68
N PHE A 33 0.95 -17.72 -11.79
CA PHE A 33 0.64 -16.61 -10.90
C PHE A 33 1.80 -16.33 -9.91
N LEU A 34 2.35 -17.38 -9.30
CA LEU A 34 3.54 -17.26 -8.44
C LEU A 34 4.73 -16.70 -9.22
N GLY A 35 4.95 -17.18 -10.44
CA GLY A 35 6.01 -16.68 -11.32
C GLY A 35 5.85 -15.20 -11.63
N LEU A 36 4.62 -14.75 -11.94
CA LEU A 36 4.32 -13.34 -12.17
C LEU A 36 4.55 -12.49 -10.91
N TYR A 37 4.13 -12.97 -9.75
CA TYR A 37 4.33 -12.30 -8.46
C TYR A 37 5.82 -12.06 -8.18
N ILE A 38 6.63 -13.11 -8.31
CA ILE A 38 8.11 -13.04 -8.13
C ILE A 38 8.73 -12.11 -9.18
N LEU A 39 8.28 -12.18 -10.44
CA LEU A 39 8.78 -11.33 -11.52
C LEU A 39 8.51 -9.85 -11.23
N ILE A 40 7.34 -9.49 -10.75
CA ILE A 40 7.01 -8.11 -10.37
C ILE A 40 7.94 -7.62 -9.26
N ILE A 41 8.21 -8.44 -8.25
CA ILE A 41 9.16 -8.09 -7.17
C ILE A 41 10.55 -7.85 -7.75
N ALA A 42 11.07 -8.78 -8.58
CA ALA A 42 12.40 -8.68 -9.17
C ALA A 42 12.55 -7.43 -10.05
N ILE A 43 11.54 -7.13 -10.88
CA ILE A 43 11.53 -5.93 -11.73
C ILE A 43 11.56 -4.66 -10.86
N ASN A 44 10.78 -4.60 -9.77
CA ASN A 44 10.77 -3.42 -8.91
C ASN A 44 12.10 -3.22 -8.17
N ILE A 45 12.75 -4.30 -7.69
CA ILE A 45 14.09 -4.22 -7.11
C ILE A 45 15.07 -3.67 -8.16
N TYR A 46 15.08 -4.24 -9.36
CA TYR A 46 15.96 -3.78 -10.43
C TYR A 46 15.71 -2.33 -10.82
N LEU A 47 14.45 -1.92 -11.00
CA LEU A 47 14.09 -0.55 -11.30
C LEU A 47 14.49 0.41 -10.18
N HIS A 48 14.32 0.01 -8.93
CA HIS A 48 14.70 0.88 -7.81
C HIS A 48 16.21 1.06 -7.69
N LEU A 49 16.98 0.04 -8.03
CA LEU A 49 18.45 0.13 -8.07
C LEU A 49 18.96 1.09 -9.15
N ILE A 50 18.33 1.11 -10.33
CA ILE A 50 18.80 1.90 -11.48
C ILE A 50 18.12 3.29 -11.49
N THR A 51 16.82 3.33 -11.25
CA THR A 51 15.98 4.53 -11.39
C THR A 51 14.95 4.61 -10.25
N PRO A 52 15.37 4.97 -9.01
CA PRO A 52 14.46 5.03 -7.85
C PRO A 52 13.20 5.86 -8.10
N SER A 53 13.33 6.98 -8.83
CA SER A 53 12.21 7.86 -9.16
C SER A 53 11.15 7.17 -10.03
N ILE A 54 11.54 6.37 -11.01
CA ILE A 54 10.59 5.62 -11.87
C ILE A 54 9.91 4.51 -11.06
N SER A 55 10.68 3.75 -10.28
CA SER A 55 10.14 2.71 -9.40
C SER A 55 9.08 3.28 -8.44
N THR A 56 9.38 4.43 -7.81
CA THR A 56 8.45 5.08 -6.89
C THR A 56 7.21 5.64 -7.61
N LEU A 57 7.37 6.15 -8.83
CA LEU A 57 6.22 6.60 -9.64
C LEU A 57 5.29 5.43 -10.00
N ILE A 58 5.86 4.31 -10.42
CA ILE A 58 5.08 3.08 -10.71
C ILE A 58 4.35 2.63 -9.44
N PHE A 59 5.04 2.59 -8.29
CA PHE A 59 4.44 2.26 -7.01
C PHE A 59 3.26 3.20 -6.68
N ALA A 60 3.44 4.52 -6.82
CA ALA A 60 2.39 5.48 -6.54
C ALA A 60 1.16 5.31 -7.46
N LEU A 61 1.38 5.06 -8.76
CA LEU A 61 0.30 4.82 -9.72
C LEU A 61 -0.46 3.52 -9.42
N VAL A 62 0.25 2.43 -9.24
CA VAL A 62 -0.37 1.12 -8.95
C VAL A 62 -1.12 1.15 -7.62
N SER A 63 -0.53 1.74 -6.58
CA SER A 63 -1.17 1.91 -5.27
C SER A 63 -2.41 2.81 -5.35
N SER A 64 -2.36 3.89 -6.15
CA SER A 64 -3.54 4.76 -6.35
C SER A 64 -4.70 4.02 -6.99
N ILE A 65 -4.44 3.20 -8.01
CA ILE A 65 -5.49 2.36 -8.64
C ILE A 65 -6.02 1.33 -7.63
N HIS A 66 -5.14 0.72 -6.87
CA HIS A 66 -5.50 -0.28 -5.86
C HIS A 66 -6.38 0.31 -4.76
N PHE A 67 -5.99 1.45 -4.17
CA PHE A 67 -6.77 2.12 -3.13
C PHE A 67 -8.09 2.68 -3.66
N SER A 68 -8.15 3.09 -4.91
CA SER A 68 -9.44 3.48 -5.53
C SER A 68 -10.43 2.32 -5.53
N GLY A 69 -9.93 1.08 -5.61
CA GLY A 69 -10.76 -0.11 -5.54
C GLY A 69 -11.54 -0.30 -4.24
N ASP A 70 -11.12 0.34 -3.14
CA ASP A 70 -11.83 0.28 -1.86
C ASP A 70 -13.15 1.08 -1.86
N PHE A 71 -13.32 1.95 -2.84
CA PHE A 71 -14.45 2.88 -2.93
C PHE A 71 -15.40 2.60 -4.09
N TYR A 72 -15.01 1.72 -5.02
CA TYR A 72 -15.82 1.45 -6.21
C TYR A 72 -16.36 0.02 -6.23
N PRO A 73 -17.61 -0.16 -6.70
CA PRO A 73 -18.13 -1.47 -6.99
C PRO A 73 -17.20 -2.25 -7.95
N ARG A 74 -17.19 -3.58 -7.80
CA ARG A 74 -16.28 -4.48 -8.55
C ARG A 74 -16.35 -4.32 -10.07
N ASN A 75 -17.49 -3.89 -10.60
CA ASN A 75 -17.78 -3.83 -12.04
C ASN A 75 -17.52 -2.45 -12.67
N GLU A 76 -17.07 -1.47 -11.89
CA GLU A 76 -16.78 -0.13 -12.42
C GLU A 76 -15.32 0.03 -12.82
N VAL A 77 -15.08 0.85 -13.85
CA VAL A 77 -13.73 1.27 -14.24
C VAL A 77 -13.13 2.07 -13.09
N LYS A 78 -12.07 1.53 -12.49
CA LYS A 78 -11.37 2.15 -11.38
C LYS A 78 -10.46 3.25 -11.91
N LEU A 79 -10.87 4.49 -11.74
CA LEU A 79 -10.00 5.62 -11.98
C LEU A 79 -9.07 5.79 -10.75
N PRO A 80 -7.79 6.15 -10.93
CA PRO A 80 -6.84 6.30 -9.81
C PRO A 80 -7.13 7.50 -8.90
N GLY A 81 -8.25 8.22 -9.12
CA GLY A 81 -8.58 9.48 -8.49
C GLY A 81 -8.47 9.48 -6.98
N ILE A 82 -9.39 8.77 -6.28
CA ILE A 82 -9.40 8.78 -4.80
C ILE A 82 -8.15 8.14 -4.20
N GLY A 83 -7.52 7.19 -4.88
CA GLY A 83 -6.25 6.63 -4.45
C GLY A 83 -5.12 7.66 -4.49
N PHE A 84 -5.13 8.57 -5.46
CA PHE A 84 -4.23 9.73 -5.46
C PHE A 84 -4.50 10.68 -4.30
N TYR A 85 -5.75 10.80 -3.84
CA TYR A 85 -6.05 11.57 -2.64
C TYR A 85 -5.40 10.95 -1.40
N VAL A 86 -5.44 9.63 -1.27
CA VAL A 86 -4.80 8.91 -0.15
C VAL A 86 -3.31 9.19 -0.09
N LEU A 87 -2.62 9.23 -1.22
CA LEU A 87 -1.18 9.53 -1.30
C LEU A 87 -0.89 11.04 -1.34
N GLY A 88 -1.75 11.82 -1.96
CA GLY A 88 -1.55 13.25 -2.20
C GLY A 88 -1.83 14.12 -0.97
N LEU A 89 -2.81 13.76 -0.14
CA LEU A 89 -3.15 14.55 1.03
C LEU A 89 -1.99 14.69 2.03
N PRO A 90 -1.22 13.63 2.37
CA PRO A 90 0.00 13.77 3.16
C PRO A 90 1.04 14.68 2.50
N ALA A 91 1.18 14.58 1.18
CA ALA A 91 2.07 15.45 0.41
C ALA A 91 1.66 16.93 0.51
N MET A 92 0.35 17.22 0.52
CA MET A 92 -0.19 18.58 0.64
C MET A 92 -0.05 19.14 2.06
N SER A 93 -0.42 18.33 3.07
CA SER A 93 -0.54 18.80 4.45
C SER A 93 0.77 18.74 5.23
N LYS A 94 1.70 17.86 4.85
CA LYS A 94 3.00 17.60 5.48
C LYS A 94 4.12 17.64 4.45
N THR A 95 4.10 18.67 3.61
CA THR A 95 4.97 18.84 2.45
C THR A 95 6.44 18.62 2.75
N LEU A 96 6.96 19.22 3.84
CA LEU A 96 8.38 19.09 4.19
C LEU A 96 8.72 17.67 4.68
N GLU A 97 7.88 17.09 5.53
CA GLU A 97 8.07 15.71 6.03
C GLU A 97 8.03 14.73 4.86
N PHE A 98 7.06 14.90 3.95
CA PHE A 98 6.92 14.04 2.78
C PHE A 98 8.07 14.21 1.80
N LYS A 99 8.55 15.43 1.58
CA LYS A 99 9.73 15.71 0.75
C LYS A 99 10.98 15.03 1.33
N ASN A 100 11.21 15.14 2.63
CA ASN A 100 12.32 14.46 3.30
C ASN A 100 12.22 12.95 3.13
N PHE A 101 11.04 12.38 3.28
CA PHE A 101 10.80 10.96 3.03
C PHE A 101 11.16 10.56 1.57
N LEU A 102 10.77 11.37 0.57
CA LEU A 102 11.14 11.12 -0.83
C LEU A 102 12.67 11.19 -1.05
N ILE A 103 13.37 12.10 -0.36
CA ILE A 103 14.83 12.19 -0.40
C ILE A 103 15.46 10.92 0.19
N GLU A 104 14.94 10.43 1.31
CA GLU A 104 15.39 9.17 1.91
C GLU A 104 15.17 7.95 1.00
N LEU A 105 14.15 7.99 0.14
CA LEU A 105 13.91 7.01 -0.91
C LEU A 105 14.82 7.19 -2.15
N ASN A 106 15.80 8.09 -2.10
CA ASN A 106 16.70 8.44 -3.21
C ASN A 106 15.99 8.97 -4.47
N ILE A 107 14.86 9.67 -4.31
CA ILE A 107 14.15 10.28 -5.44
C ILE A 107 14.95 11.49 -5.96
N THR A 108 15.32 11.45 -7.23
CA THR A 108 16.16 12.50 -7.86
C THR A 108 15.46 13.85 -7.95
N TYR A 109 14.15 13.85 -8.17
CA TYR A 109 13.32 15.05 -8.31
C TYR A 109 12.15 15.05 -7.34
N PRO A 110 12.40 15.21 -6.01
CA PRO A 110 11.35 15.08 -5.00
C PRO A 110 10.25 16.14 -5.15
N ASP A 111 10.56 17.34 -5.57
CA ASP A 111 9.58 18.42 -5.78
C ASP A 111 8.65 18.11 -6.96
N LEU A 112 9.17 17.58 -8.06
CA LEU A 112 8.34 17.15 -9.20
C LEU A 112 7.38 16.02 -8.79
N PHE A 113 7.90 15.03 -8.08
CA PHE A 113 7.10 13.92 -7.59
C PHE A 113 6.01 14.38 -6.62
N LEU A 114 6.37 15.27 -5.70
CA LEU A 114 5.45 15.90 -4.76
C LEU A 114 4.32 16.63 -5.50
N ASN A 115 4.66 17.44 -6.52
CA ASN A 115 3.67 18.17 -7.31
C ASN A 115 2.73 17.21 -8.06
N ILE A 116 3.23 16.11 -8.61
CA ILE A 116 2.38 15.09 -9.26
C ILE A 116 1.36 14.51 -8.25
N LEU A 117 1.79 14.17 -7.04
CA LEU A 117 0.90 13.65 -6.01
C LEU A 117 -0.13 14.70 -5.55
N ILE A 118 0.30 15.95 -5.38
CA ILE A 118 -0.59 17.06 -4.99
C ILE A 118 -1.66 17.29 -6.06
N ILE A 119 -1.25 17.41 -7.32
CA ILE A 119 -2.18 17.63 -8.44
C ILE A 119 -3.13 16.42 -8.57
N GLY A 120 -2.60 15.20 -8.50
CA GLY A 120 -3.42 13.98 -8.51
C GLY A 120 -4.43 13.95 -7.35
N GLY A 121 -4.00 14.32 -6.14
CA GLY A 121 -4.88 14.42 -4.97
C GLY A 121 -5.97 15.49 -5.12
N LEU A 122 -5.62 16.67 -5.63
CA LEU A 122 -6.60 17.75 -5.86
C LEU A 122 -7.61 17.37 -6.94
N THR A 123 -7.14 16.81 -8.07
CA THR A 123 -8.04 16.40 -9.17
C THR A 123 -8.99 15.29 -8.75
N SER A 124 -8.57 14.42 -7.82
CA SER A 124 -9.43 13.36 -7.29
C SER A 124 -10.63 13.89 -6.51
N LEU A 125 -10.53 15.09 -5.92
CA LEU A 125 -11.65 15.73 -5.25
C LEU A 125 -12.79 16.12 -6.20
N LEU A 126 -12.53 16.18 -7.50
CA LEU A 126 -13.56 16.44 -8.51
C LEU A 126 -14.36 15.17 -8.86
N GLU A 127 -13.83 14.01 -8.57
CA GLU A 127 -14.44 12.73 -8.95
C GLU A 127 -15.86 12.51 -8.36
N PRO A 128 -16.16 12.86 -7.09
CA PRO A 128 -17.50 12.73 -6.53
C PRO A 128 -18.55 13.60 -7.21
N PHE A 129 -18.11 14.75 -7.77
CA PHE A 129 -19.02 15.63 -8.54
C PHE A 129 -19.36 15.05 -9.90
N LEU A 130 -18.55 14.12 -10.41
CA LEU A 130 -18.76 13.44 -11.68
C LEU A 130 -19.58 12.14 -11.52
N LYS A 131 -19.57 11.56 -10.32
CA LYS A 131 -20.28 10.32 -10.00
C LYS A 131 -21.30 10.57 -8.89
N GLN A 132 -22.60 10.55 -9.22
CA GLN A 132 -23.69 11.01 -8.35
C GLN A 132 -24.03 10.13 -7.13
N ASP A 133 -23.37 8.98 -6.89
CA ASP A 133 -23.93 7.93 -5.99
C ASP A 133 -23.16 7.64 -4.69
N HIS A 134 -22.15 8.41 -4.28
CA HIS A 134 -21.33 7.99 -3.13
C HIS A 134 -21.47 8.86 -1.88
N ASN A 135 -22.44 8.53 -1.03
CA ASN A 135 -22.60 9.15 0.31
C ASN A 135 -21.43 8.88 1.27
N ILE A 136 -20.62 7.84 1.04
CA ILE A 136 -19.47 7.47 1.89
C ILE A 136 -18.27 8.39 1.63
N PHE A 137 -18.14 8.92 0.44
CA PHE A 137 -16.98 9.70 0.01
C PHE A 137 -16.72 10.98 0.85
N PRO A 138 -17.72 11.83 1.14
CA PRO A 138 -17.49 13.01 1.99
C PRO A 138 -17.05 12.65 3.41
N VAL A 139 -17.63 11.59 3.98
CA VAL A 139 -17.27 11.11 5.33
C VAL A 139 -15.84 10.61 5.34
N PHE A 140 -15.44 9.86 4.30
CA PHE A 140 -14.07 9.39 4.16
C PHE A 140 -13.08 10.55 4.02
N ILE A 141 -13.32 11.51 3.10
CA ILE A 141 -12.46 12.67 2.91
C ILE A 141 -12.25 13.41 4.24
N PHE A 142 -13.35 13.70 4.95
CA PHE A 142 -13.26 14.39 6.22
C PHE A 142 -12.46 13.60 7.27
N SER A 143 -12.77 12.31 7.44
CA SER A 143 -12.13 11.46 8.44
C SER A 143 -10.63 11.27 8.13
N TYR A 144 -10.29 11.03 6.87
CA TYR A 144 -8.91 10.85 6.44
C TYR A 144 -8.11 12.17 6.55
N THR A 145 -8.71 13.31 6.19
CA THR A 145 -8.09 14.63 6.39
C THR A 145 -7.75 14.86 7.85
N LEU A 146 -8.69 14.54 8.74
CA LEU A 146 -8.47 14.66 10.19
C LEU A 146 -7.34 13.74 10.66
N LEU A 147 -7.29 12.49 10.19
CA LEU A 147 -6.22 11.55 10.51
C LEU A 147 -4.84 12.08 10.09
N ILE A 148 -4.70 12.59 8.86
CA ILE A 148 -3.44 13.16 8.39
C ILE A 148 -3.09 14.44 9.15
N TYR A 149 -4.06 15.27 9.46
CA TYR A 149 -3.82 16.50 10.24
C TYR A 149 -3.26 16.18 11.64
N VAL A 150 -3.86 15.21 12.33
CA VAL A 150 -3.50 14.83 13.70
C VAL A 150 -2.21 13.99 13.76
N PHE A 151 -2.08 13.00 12.86
CA PHE A 151 -1.02 11.98 12.95
C PHE A 151 0.07 12.13 11.88
N GLY A 152 -0.02 13.12 10.98
CA GLY A 152 0.94 13.31 9.90
C GLY A 152 0.99 12.11 8.96
N LEU A 153 2.20 11.73 8.53
CA LEU A 153 2.40 10.58 7.62
C LEU A 153 1.88 9.26 8.21
N MET A 154 1.79 9.15 9.53
CA MET A 154 1.20 7.98 10.19
C MET A 154 -0.28 7.80 9.88
N GLY A 155 -0.98 8.86 9.47
CA GLY A 155 -2.36 8.76 9.00
C GLY A 155 -2.54 7.79 7.83
N ILE A 156 -1.52 7.61 6.98
CA ILE A 156 -1.51 6.59 5.92
C ILE A 156 -1.60 5.19 6.51
N PHE A 157 -0.82 4.89 7.55
CA PHE A 157 -0.85 3.59 8.23
C PHE A 157 -2.19 3.35 8.91
N TYR A 158 -2.80 4.37 9.52
CA TYR A 158 -4.14 4.25 10.08
C TYR A 158 -5.17 3.94 8.98
N TYR A 159 -5.10 4.60 7.83
CA TYR A 159 -5.93 4.28 6.68
C TYR A 159 -5.74 2.80 6.26
N MET A 160 -4.49 2.37 6.10
CA MET A 160 -4.15 1.01 5.70
C MET A 160 -4.74 -0.04 6.63
N VAL A 161 -4.65 0.16 7.95
CA VAL A 161 -5.08 -0.84 8.94
C VAL A 161 -6.56 -0.75 9.27
N PHE A 162 -7.14 0.44 9.36
CA PHE A 162 -8.52 0.60 9.84
C PHE A 162 -9.56 0.76 8.74
N TYR A 163 -9.13 1.00 7.51
CA TYR A 163 -10.04 1.10 6.38
C TYR A 163 -9.71 0.08 5.29
N HIS A 164 -8.53 0.16 4.68
CA HIS A 164 -8.14 -0.70 3.57
C HIS A 164 -8.11 -2.19 3.93
N LEU A 165 -7.47 -2.56 5.04
CA LEU A 165 -7.39 -3.95 5.49
C LEU A 165 -8.76 -4.58 5.74
N PRO A 166 -9.70 -3.97 6.50
CA PRO A 166 -11.05 -4.52 6.66
C PRO A 166 -11.81 -4.69 5.34
N VAL A 167 -11.73 -3.72 4.43
CA VAL A 167 -12.39 -3.80 3.11
C VAL A 167 -11.83 -4.98 2.32
N SER A 168 -10.51 -5.10 2.25
CA SER A 168 -9.85 -6.18 1.53
C SER A 168 -10.14 -7.56 2.13
N LEU A 169 -10.13 -7.68 3.47
CA LEU A 169 -10.49 -8.95 4.13
C LEU A 169 -11.96 -9.30 3.90
N TYR A 170 -12.86 -8.33 3.94
CA TYR A 170 -14.27 -8.54 3.66
C TYR A 170 -14.49 -9.08 2.23
N GLU A 171 -13.85 -8.48 1.24
CA GLU A 171 -13.89 -8.96 -0.15
C GLU A 171 -13.38 -10.39 -0.33
N LEU A 172 -12.31 -10.75 0.41
CA LEU A 172 -11.79 -12.11 0.39
C LEU A 172 -12.74 -13.11 1.07
N ILE A 173 -13.37 -12.71 2.18
CA ILE A 173 -14.34 -13.53 2.91
C ILE A 173 -15.59 -13.80 2.07
N GLU A 174 -16.05 -12.84 1.27
CA GLU A 174 -17.15 -13.06 0.33
C GLU A 174 -16.82 -14.09 -0.77
N LYS A 175 -15.54 -14.15 -1.17
CA LYS A 175 -15.08 -14.99 -2.28
C LYS A 175 -14.57 -16.36 -1.82
N TYR A 176 -13.99 -16.43 -0.65
CA TYR A 176 -13.32 -17.62 -0.11
C TYR A 176 -13.88 -18.00 1.27
N ASN A 177 -13.55 -19.20 1.73
CA ASN A 177 -13.96 -19.63 3.06
C ASN A 177 -13.42 -18.69 4.14
N PRO A 178 -14.27 -18.09 5.00
CA PRO A 178 -13.87 -17.14 6.03
C PRO A 178 -12.75 -17.64 6.95
N ASN A 179 -12.81 -18.93 7.34
CA ASN A 179 -11.78 -19.51 8.21
C ASN A 179 -10.42 -19.58 7.53
N ILE A 180 -10.37 -19.84 6.22
CA ILE A 180 -9.11 -19.83 5.47
C ILE A 180 -8.54 -18.42 5.43
N VAL A 181 -9.37 -17.42 5.14
CA VAL A 181 -8.94 -16.02 5.05
C VAL A 181 -8.40 -15.54 6.39
N ILE A 182 -9.17 -15.70 7.46
CA ILE A 182 -8.79 -15.25 8.80
C ILE A 182 -7.52 -15.97 9.30
N ASN A 183 -7.45 -17.29 9.14
CA ASN A 183 -6.28 -18.05 9.57
C ASN A 183 -5.03 -17.67 8.78
N THR A 184 -5.14 -17.46 7.46
CA THR A 184 -4.02 -17.03 6.62
C THR A 184 -3.52 -15.66 7.05
N TRP A 185 -4.42 -14.71 7.30
CA TRP A 185 -4.07 -13.39 7.81
C TRP A 185 -3.38 -13.45 9.19
N ILE A 186 -3.92 -14.23 10.13
CA ILE A 186 -3.32 -14.40 11.47
C ILE A 186 -1.93 -15.01 11.35
N ILE A 187 -1.78 -16.11 10.60
CA ILE A 187 -0.50 -16.78 10.40
C ILE A 187 0.51 -15.83 9.73
N GLY A 188 0.08 -15.10 8.70
CA GLY A 188 0.89 -14.10 8.04
C GLY A 188 1.36 -12.99 8.98
N SER A 189 0.47 -12.51 9.86
CA SER A 189 0.81 -11.52 10.88
C SER A 189 1.81 -12.05 11.90
N ILE A 190 1.65 -13.30 12.35
CA ILE A 190 2.61 -13.95 13.27
C ILE A 190 3.98 -14.09 12.60
N ILE A 191 4.05 -14.60 11.37
CA ILE A 191 5.30 -14.75 10.61
C ILE A 191 5.97 -13.38 10.42
N SER A 192 5.22 -12.35 10.05
CA SER A 192 5.73 -10.99 9.89
C SER A 192 6.28 -10.43 11.19
N GLY A 193 5.58 -10.65 12.30
CA GLY A 193 6.04 -10.25 13.64
C GLY A 193 7.34 -10.95 14.06
N LEU A 194 7.46 -12.25 13.79
CA LEU A 194 8.67 -13.01 14.06
C LEU A 194 9.84 -12.51 13.20
N LEU A 195 9.63 -12.28 11.91
CA LEU A 195 10.67 -11.77 11.01
C LEU A 195 11.16 -10.38 11.44
N ILE A 196 10.25 -9.46 11.75
CA ILE A 196 10.59 -8.12 12.26
C ILE A 196 11.35 -8.25 13.60
N GLY A 197 10.89 -9.10 14.50
CA GLY A 197 11.56 -9.34 15.78
C GLY A 197 12.97 -9.91 15.61
N ILE A 198 13.18 -10.83 14.68
CA ILE A 198 14.50 -11.37 14.33
C ILE A 198 15.41 -10.27 13.78
N LEU A 199 14.92 -9.47 12.81
CA LEU A 199 15.70 -8.38 12.21
C LEU A 199 16.14 -7.34 13.25
N ILE A 200 15.26 -6.99 14.20
CA ILE A 200 15.59 -6.07 15.29
C ILE A 200 16.65 -6.68 16.23
N ASN A 201 16.49 -7.96 16.62
CA ASN A 201 17.38 -8.61 17.58
C ASN A 201 18.78 -8.89 17.01
N LEU A 202 18.87 -9.23 15.74
CA LEU A 202 20.15 -9.57 15.10
C LEU A 202 20.96 -8.32 14.68
N LYS A 203 20.48 -7.11 15.00
CA LYS A 203 21.13 -5.85 14.62
C LYS A 203 21.45 -5.72 13.11
N TYR A 204 20.72 -6.45 12.26
CA TYR A 204 20.82 -6.28 10.79
C TYR A 204 20.36 -4.91 10.30
N ILE A 205 19.95 -4.02 11.21
CA ILE A 205 19.50 -2.67 10.86
C ILE A 205 20.60 -1.91 10.12
N ASP A 206 21.86 -2.07 10.52
CA ASP A 206 22.99 -1.40 9.86
C ASP A 206 23.20 -1.96 8.43
N GLU A 207 23.15 -3.30 8.26
CA GLU A 207 23.25 -3.92 6.93
C GLU A 207 22.04 -3.60 6.02
N ILE A 208 20.85 -3.43 6.59
CA ILE A 208 19.66 -2.95 5.88
C ILE A 208 19.88 -1.52 5.39
N TYR A 209 20.53 -0.69 6.18
CA TYR A 209 20.83 0.70 5.82
C TYR A 209 21.81 0.79 4.65
N ASP A 210 22.82 -0.06 4.63
CA ASP A 210 23.79 -0.15 3.54
C ASP A 210 23.16 -0.65 2.22
N ASN A 211 22.13 -1.50 2.31
CA ASN A 211 21.41 -2.07 1.18
C ASN A 211 19.99 -1.47 1.00
N LYS A 212 19.76 -0.24 1.48
CA LYS A 212 18.42 0.37 1.54
C LYS A 212 17.67 0.32 0.20
N ASN A 213 18.34 0.50 -0.94
CA ASN A 213 17.69 0.49 -2.25
C ASN A 213 17.14 -0.88 -2.63
N ILE A 214 17.82 -1.97 -2.24
CA ILE A 214 17.32 -3.34 -2.44
C ILE A 214 16.08 -3.55 -1.56
N VAL A 215 16.15 -3.11 -0.31
CA VAL A 215 15.04 -3.26 0.65
C VAL A 215 13.82 -2.45 0.20
N ILE A 216 14.00 -1.19 -0.17
CA ILE A 216 12.91 -0.33 -0.66
C ILE A 216 12.32 -0.90 -1.95
N GLY A 217 13.17 -1.30 -2.91
CA GLY A 217 12.72 -1.94 -4.15
C GLY A 217 11.96 -3.25 -3.89
N GLY A 218 12.39 -4.03 -2.91
CA GLY A 218 11.69 -5.24 -2.45
C GLY A 218 10.33 -4.94 -1.84
N VAL A 219 10.23 -3.93 -0.98
CA VAL A 219 8.96 -3.48 -0.38
C VAL A 219 8.00 -2.97 -1.46
N PHE A 220 8.47 -2.12 -2.37
CA PHE A 220 7.64 -1.66 -3.49
C PHE A 220 7.22 -2.80 -4.41
N GLY A 221 8.13 -3.77 -4.63
CA GLY A 221 7.83 -4.97 -5.40
C GLY A 221 6.72 -5.80 -4.77
N LEU A 222 6.78 -6.04 -3.46
CA LEU A 222 5.74 -6.75 -2.72
C LEU A 222 4.39 -6.02 -2.77
N LEU A 223 4.39 -4.71 -2.53
CA LEU A 223 3.17 -3.90 -2.57
C LEU A 223 2.57 -3.80 -3.98
N ASN A 224 3.41 -3.67 -5.01
CA ASN A 224 2.96 -3.68 -6.41
C ASN A 224 2.43 -5.06 -6.82
N ALA A 225 3.10 -6.15 -6.42
CA ALA A 225 2.63 -7.50 -6.67
C ALA A 225 1.28 -7.75 -5.99
N HIS A 226 1.14 -7.36 -4.73
CA HIS A 226 -0.13 -7.38 -3.99
C HIS A 226 -1.24 -6.60 -4.72
N SER A 227 -0.96 -5.35 -5.06
CA SER A 227 -1.94 -4.47 -5.72
C SER A 227 -2.37 -5.01 -7.07
N MET A 228 -1.44 -5.49 -7.90
CA MET A 228 -1.74 -6.07 -9.22
C MET A 228 -2.51 -7.38 -9.10
N THR A 229 -2.15 -8.24 -8.16
CA THR A 229 -2.88 -9.48 -7.92
C THR A 229 -4.30 -9.22 -7.46
N THR A 230 -4.50 -8.30 -6.54
CA THR A 230 -5.84 -7.89 -6.10
C THR A 230 -6.67 -7.34 -7.26
N LEU A 231 -6.09 -6.53 -8.14
CA LEU A 231 -6.77 -6.02 -9.33
C LEU A 231 -7.16 -7.15 -10.29
N ILE A 232 -6.28 -8.13 -10.51
CA ILE A 232 -6.59 -9.31 -11.35
C ILE A 232 -7.74 -10.11 -10.73
N TRP A 233 -7.72 -10.32 -9.42
CA TRP A 233 -8.74 -11.12 -8.74
C TRP A 233 -10.11 -10.46 -8.63
N ARG A 234 -10.13 -9.15 -8.51
CA ARG A 234 -11.38 -8.40 -8.50
C ARG A 234 -12.11 -8.51 -9.84
N ASN A 235 -11.41 -8.84 -10.92
CA ASN A 235 -11.96 -8.92 -12.27
C ASN A 235 -12.23 -10.37 -12.77
N ILE A 236 -11.92 -11.40 -11.99
CA ILE A 236 -12.24 -12.80 -12.23
C ILE A 236 -13.35 -13.24 -11.27
#